data_6216e1f9838f10eee0a1f52ab17780fe
#
_entry.id   6216e1f9838f10eee0a1f52ab17780fe
#
_cell.length_a   1.000
_cell.length_b   1.000
_cell.length_c   1.000
_cell.angle_alpha   90.00
_cell.angle_beta   90.00
_cell.angle_gamma   90.00
#
_symmetry.space_group_name_H-M   'P 1'
#
loop_
_entity.id
_entity.type
_entity.pdbx_description
1 polymer ?
#
loop_
_entity_poly.entity_id
_entity_poly.type
_entity_poly.pdbx_seq_one_letter_code
_entity_poly.pdbx_strand_id
1 'polypeptide(L)'
;QDFILQAHRGLSDKFPENTSLAFFEAAKIPVYKGMETDVAMTKDGVLVCMHDRKLDRTTNGTDSLSKYTMKELQELWIDGGYGWNEKYKETLRIPTFETYLEACKLGGFTPYVELKWVEGEGIRKTIKALHDFGFDGNYVLTSFRWDNILTASTMTDAPLEFMKGRFSKEMIDTCAAKVKNLVIRPKSTNVTQELVDYCHSKGIPVECYGIPVGNGELVKKLISMGVRGGTCNDWEGLGLDGNLDTQTYPRWLDSAAIYHIYPSSFKDSDGDGYGDLEGIRSKLDYVKDLGFNTIWISPVFCSEFEDGGYDITDYYKIDPRFGTNSDLVRLVEDAHSKGIKVCLDLVAGHTSDKHPWFVESAGGDRNGHYADYYLWTDADKNAVRKSEKKKWVAKEYPRGKMYMKNYYDVQPALNYGYLTPDPSKPWEQSYDAPGPRMVRQELKNII
;
A
#
# COMPACT_ATOMS: atom_id res chain seq x y z
N GLN A 1 -14.63 -12.31 21.31
CA GLN A 1 -13.45 -11.93 20.50
C GLN A 1 -13.80 -12.15 19.04
N ASP A 2 -13.73 -11.11 18.20
CA ASP A 2 -14.11 -11.19 16.80
C ASP A 2 -13.16 -12.12 16.06
N PHE A 3 -13.68 -12.98 15.19
CA PHE A 3 -12.88 -13.89 14.37
C PHE A 3 -12.11 -13.09 13.31
N ILE A 4 -10.79 -13.27 13.27
CA ILE A 4 -9.91 -12.57 12.32
C ILE A 4 -9.92 -13.34 11.00
N LEU A 5 -10.77 -12.91 10.07
CA LEU A 5 -10.76 -13.46 8.72
C LEU A 5 -9.61 -12.85 7.93
N GLN A 6 -8.81 -13.69 7.28
CA GLN A 6 -7.63 -13.30 6.51
C GLN A 6 -7.82 -13.65 5.04
N ALA A 7 -7.61 -12.65 4.17
CA ALA A 7 -7.60 -12.86 2.72
C ALA A 7 -6.35 -13.66 2.32
N HIS A 8 -6.51 -14.86 1.76
CA HIS A 8 -5.41 -15.74 1.39
C HIS A 8 -4.82 -15.33 0.05
N ARG A 9 -3.58 -14.82 0.05
CA ARG A 9 -2.87 -14.28 -1.13
C ARG A 9 -3.63 -13.15 -1.83
N GLY A 10 -4.29 -12.29 -1.04
CA GLY A 10 -5.26 -11.31 -1.50
C GLY A 10 -6.63 -11.92 -1.79
N LEU A 11 -7.43 -11.29 -2.66
CA LEU A 11 -8.75 -11.78 -3.09
C LEU A 11 -8.58 -12.83 -4.19
N SER A 12 -7.97 -13.97 -3.85
CA SER A 12 -7.47 -14.98 -4.79
C SER A 12 -8.52 -15.92 -5.37
N ASP A 13 -9.77 -15.84 -4.94
CA ASP A 13 -10.91 -16.49 -5.60
C ASP A 13 -11.32 -15.76 -6.90
N LYS A 14 -11.09 -14.46 -6.99
CA LYS A 14 -11.52 -13.59 -8.10
C LYS A 14 -10.38 -13.02 -8.94
N PHE A 15 -9.21 -12.87 -8.35
CA PHE A 15 -8.04 -12.23 -8.97
C PHE A 15 -6.79 -13.09 -8.79
N PRO A 16 -5.80 -13.02 -9.70
CA PRO A 16 -4.61 -13.86 -9.62
C PRO A 16 -3.87 -13.73 -8.29
N GLU A 17 -3.62 -14.86 -7.63
CA GLU A 17 -2.99 -14.96 -6.32
C GLU A 17 -1.68 -14.18 -6.21
N ASN A 18 -1.41 -13.58 -5.05
CA ASN A 18 -0.17 -12.86 -4.77
C ASN A 18 0.15 -11.79 -5.83
N THR A 19 -0.85 -11.07 -6.33
CA THR A 19 -0.67 -9.94 -7.25
C THR A 19 -1.13 -8.64 -6.61
N SER A 20 -0.60 -7.52 -7.09
CA SER A 20 -1.04 -6.18 -6.68
C SER A 20 -2.55 -6.02 -6.85
N LEU A 21 -3.11 -6.54 -7.95
CA LEU A 21 -4.55 -6.50 -8.18
C LEU A 21 -5.33 -7.25 -7.07
N ALA A 22 -4.94 -8.50 -6.75
CA ALA A 22 -5.61 -9.28 -5.70
C ALA A 22 -5.49 -8.62 -4.32
N PHE A 23 -4.36 -7.98 -4.01
CA PHE A 23 -4.14 -7.27 -2.76
C PHE A 23 -5.02 -6.02 -2.62
N PHE A 24 -5.02 -5.16 -3.63
CA PHE A 24 -5.83 -3.93 -3.59
C PHE A 24 -7.34 -4.19 -3.68
N GLU A 25 -7.76 -5.25 -4.37
CA GLU A 25 -9.17 -5.64 -4.37
C GLU A 25 -9.60 -6.24 -3.00
N ALA A 26 -8.72 -7.02 -2.33
CA ALA A 26 -8.97 -7.45 -0.96
C ALA A 26 -9.09 -6.28 0.02
N ALA A 27 -8.27 -5.23 -0.16
CA ALA A 27 -8.29 -4.04 0.69
C ALA A 27 -9.63 -3.28 0.71
N LYS A 28 -10.49 -3.52 -0.29
CA LYS A 28 -11.84 -2.95 -0.39
C LYS A 28 -12.91 -3.75 0.37
N ILE A 29 -12.56 -4.92 0.90
CA ILE A 29 -13.51 -5.86 1.50
C ILE A 29 -13.44 -5.76 3.03
N PRO A 30 -14.40 -5.10 3.70
CA PRO A 30 -14.29 -4.75 5.12
C PRO A 30 -14.42 -5.93 6.08
N VAL A 31 -14.87 -7.11 5.61
CA VAL A 31 -14.96 -8.33 6.43
C VAL A 31 -13.58 -8.88 6.76
N TYR A 32 -12.58 -8.67 5.91
CA TYR A 32 -11.22 -9.05 6.22
C TYR A 32 -10.60 -8.11 7.28
N LYS A 33 -9.89 -8.69 8.23
CA LYS A 33 -9.11 -7.96 9.25
C LYS A 33 -7.60 -8.22 9.09
N GLY A 34 -7.25 -9.19 8.27
CA GLY A 34 -5.88 -9.51 7.89
C GLY A 34 -5.80 -9.90 6.43
N MET A 35 -4.60 -9.82 5.90
CA MET A 35 -4.28 -10.31 4.56
C MET A 35 -3.02 -11.15 4.64
N GLU A 36 -3.04 -12.29 3.98
CA GLU A 36 -1.91 -13.22 3.96
C GLU A 36 -1.21 -13.14 2.62
N THR A 37 0.13 -13.28 2.64
CA THR A 37 0.98 -13.42 1.48
C THR A 37 2.18 -14.32 1.76
N ASP A 38 2.75 -14.88 0.68
CA ASP A 38 3.97 -15.69 0.69
C ASP A 38 5.18 -14.83 0.29
N VAL A 39 6.17 -14.69 1.17
CA VAL A 39 7.39 -13.93 0.87
C VAL A 39 8.49 -14.82 0.31
N ALA A 40 9.08 -14.36 -0.78
CA ALA A 40 10.30 -14.90 -1.40
C ALA A 40 11.32 -13.80 -1.65
N MET A 41 12.56 -14.16 -1.93
CA MET A 41 13.63 -13.20 -2.19
C MET A 41 14.30 -13.49 -3.55
N THR A 42 14.49 -12.43 -4.34
CA THR A 42 15.17 -12.46 -5.63
C THR A 42 16.69 -12.64 -5.48
N LYS A 43 17.37 -12.90 -6.59
CA LYS A 43 18.85 -13.00 -6.65
C LYS A 43 19.55 -11.74 -6.15
N ASP A 44 19.01 -10.58 -6.43
CA ASP A 44 19.54 -9.27 -6.01
C ASP A 44 18.97 -8.79 -4.65
N GLY A 45 18.28 -9.68 -3.93
CA GLY A 45 17.86 -9.46 -2.55
C GLY A 45 16.62 -8.60 -2.36
N VAL A 46 15.77 -8.46 -3.39
CA VAL A 46 14.47 -7.81 -3.30
C VAL A 46 13.43 -8.81 -2.78
N LEU A 47 12.59 -8.40 -1.83
CA LEU A 47 11.48 -9.19 -1.34
C LEU A 47 10.29 -9.08 -2.30
N VAL A 48 9.70 -10.22 -2.66
CA VAL A 48 8.56 -10.34 -3.58
C VAL A 48 7.50 -11.28 -3.01
N CYS A 49 6.27 -11.18 -3.54
CA CYS A 49 5.17 -12.05 -3.13
C CYS A 49 4.99 -13.17 -4.15
N MET A 50 5.27 -14.41 -3.72
CA MET A 50 5.09 -15.60 -4.54
C MET A 50 5.08 -16.86 -3.70
N HIS A 51 4.08 -17.74 -3.96
CA HIS A 51 3.92 -18.97 -3.20
C HIS A 51 4.94 -20.04 -3.58
N ASP A 52 5.15 -20.29 -4.87
CA ASP A 52 6.01 -21.36 -5.34
C ASP A 52 7.48 -20.95 -5.39
N ARG A 53 8.37 -21.89 -5.14
CA ARG A 53 9.80 -21.68 -5.31
C ARG A 53 10.18 -21.43 -6.78
N LYS A 54 9.44 -22.06 -7.70
CA LYS A 54 9.62 -21.96 -9.15
C LYS A 54 8.57 -21.09 -9.78
N LEU A 55 8.93 -20.44 -10.89
CA LEU A 55 8.09 -19.55 -11.67
C LEU A 55 7.01 -20.26 -12.46
N ASP A 56 7.18 -21.55 -12.73
CA ASP A 56 6.51 -22.37 -13.76
C ASP A 56 4.99 -22.43 -13.64
N ARG A 57 4.40 -22.36 -12.43
CA ARG A 57 2.95 -22.52 -12.22
C ARG A 57 2.16 -21.23 -12.41
N THR A 58 2.74 -20.11 -12.03
CA THR A 58 2.01 -18.83 -11.95
C THR A 58 2.49 -17.77 -12.91
N THR A 59 3.59 -18.03 -13.65
CA THR A 59 4.15 -17.09 -14.60
C THR A 59 4.54 -17.77 -15.92
N ASN A 60 4.83 -16.97 -16.95
CA ASN A 60 5.41 -17.45 -18.19
C ASN A 60 6.93 -17.76 -18.10
N GLY A 61 7.52 -17.58 -16.91
CA GLY A 61 8.92 -17.95 -16.63
C GLY A 61 9.08 -19.39 -16.18
N THR A 62 10.31 -19.82 -16.01
CA THR A 62 10.67 -21.19 -15.56
C THR A 62 11.75 -21.14 -14.50
N ASP A 63 11.99 -22.28 -13.77
CA ASP A 63 13.04 -22.41 -12.78
C ASP A 63 12.81 -21.58 -11.47
N SER A 64 13.80 -21.58 -10.57
CA SER A 64 13.69 -20.97 -9.25
C SER A 64 13.73 -19.44 -9.32
N LEU A 65 12.77 -18.79 -8.65
CA LEU A 65 12.68 -17.33 -8.52
C LEU A 65 14.01 -16.71 -8.03
N SER A 66 14.69 -17.36 -7.08
CA SER A 66 15.96 -16.87 -6.53
C SER A 66 17.14 -16.79 -7.52
N LYS A 67 16.97 -17.27 -8.74
CA LYS A 67 17.95 -17.13 -9.81
C LYS A 67 17.79 -15.83 -10.61
N TYR A 68 16.69 -15.14 -10.44
CA TYR A 68 16.31 -13.94 -11.17
C TYR A 68 16.48 -12.68 -10.30
N THR A 69 16.97 -11.61 -10.92
CA THR A 69 16.91 -10.27 -10.34
C THR A 69 15.49 -9.72 -10.45
N MET A 70 15.16 -8.69 -9.66
CA MET A 70 13.85 -8.04 -9.77
C MET A 70 13.61 -7.48 -11.17
N LYS A 71 14.62 -6.93 -11.82
CA LYS A 71 14.52 -6.43 -13.19
C LYS A 71 14.13 -7.53 -14.18
N GLU A 72 14.75 -8.71 -14.09
CA GLU A 72 14.41 -9.87 -14.94
C GLU A 72 13.00 -10.38 -14.66
N LEU A 73 12.55 -10.38 -13.40
CA LEU A 73 11.19 -10.79 -13.06
C LEU A 73 10.12 -9.83 -13.61
N GLN A 74 10.42 -8.55 -13.80
CA GLN A 74 9.49 -7.60 -14.38
C GLN A 74 9.26 -7.79 -15.90
N GLU A 75 10.14 -8.52 -16.58
CA GLU A 75 9.93 -8.93 -17.99
C GLU A 75 8.97 -10.12 -18.11
N LEU A 76 8.71 -10.83 -17.01
CA LEU A 76 7.77 -11.94 -16.93
C LEU A 76 6.37 -11.45 -16.53
N TRP A 77 5.34 -12.21 -16.88
CA TRP A 77 3.96 -11.92 -16.49
C TRP A 77 3.29 -13.12 -15.83
N ILE A 78 2.24 -12.82 -15.06
CA ILE A 78 1.40 -13.83 -14.42
C ILE A 78 0.52 -14.47 -15.48
N ASP A 79 0.58 -15.81 -15.60
CA ASP A 79 -0.22 -16.60 -16.55
C ASP A 79 -0.82 -17.88 -15.97
N GLY A 80 -0.93 -17.96 -14.63
CA GLY A 80 -1.51 -19.10 -13.94
C GLY A 80 -1.81 -18.83 -12.46
N GLY A 81 -2.18 -19.88 -11.74
CA GLY A 81 -2.50 -19.81 -10.32
C GLY A 81 -3.98 -19.60 -10.00
N TYR A 82 -4.32 -19.46 -8.73
CA TYR A 82 -5.69 -19.17 -8.30
C TYR A 82 -6.16 -17.83 -8.86
N GLY A 83 -7.44 -17.74 -9.24
CA GLY A 83 -8.08 -16.51 -9.72
C GLY A 83 -7.59 -16.00 -11.07
N TRP A 84 -6.62 -16.68 -11.70
CA TRP A 84 -6.14 -16.30 -13.02
C TRP A 84 -7.14 -16.68 -14.12
N ASN A 85 -7.21 -15.85 -15.17
CA ASN A 85 -7.91 -16.14 -16.42
C ASN A 85 -7.27 -15.35 -17.57
N GLU A 86 -7.59 -15.70 -18.82
CA GLU A 86 -6.98 -15.13 -20.05
C GLU A 86 -7.03 -13.59 -20.15
N LYS A 87 -7.99 -12.92 -19.51
CA LYS A 87 -8.05 -11.45 -19.52
C LYS A 87 -6.86 -10.77 -18.84
N TYR A 88 -6.12 -11.50 -17.99
CA TYR A 88 -4.94 -10.99 -17.28
C TYR A 88 -3.62 -11.31 -17.98
N LYS A 89 -3.68 -12.06 -19.09
CA LYS A 89 -2.48 -12.43 -19.85
C LYS A 89 -1.63 -11.20 -20.20
N GLU A 90 -0.34 -11.29 -19.97
CA GLU A 90 0.65 -10.25 -20.25
C GLU A 90 0.47 -8.93 -19.46
N THR A 91 -0.52 -8.83 -18.55
CA THR A 91 -0.84 -7.59 -17.86
C THR A 91 -0.22 -7.48 -16.47
N LEU A 92 -0.20 -8.57 -15.69
CA LEU A 92 0.23 -8.55 -14.29
C LEU A 92 1.67 -9.04 -14.14
N ARG A 93 2.37 -8.52 -13.13
CA ARG A 93 3.75 -8.86 -12.80
C ARG A 93 3.83 -9.38 -11.37
N ILE A 94 4.93 -10.06 -11.03
CA ILE A 94 5.23 -10.42 -9.64
C ILE A 94 5.41 -9.13 -8.84
N PRO A 95 4.60 -8.87 -7.78
CA PRO A 95 4.72 -7.66 -6.99
C PRO A 95 5.87 -7.76 -5.99
N THR A 96 6.36 -6.61 -5.57
CA THR A 96 7.25 -6.54 -4.42
C THR A 96 6.46 -6.68 -3.12
N PHE A 97 7.16 -7.02 -2.05
CA PHE A 97 6.57 -7.12 -0.72
C PHE A 97 6.01 -5.78 -0.22
N GLU A 98 6.65 -4.66 -0.60
CA GLU A 98 6.17 -3.32 -0.27
C GLU A 98 4.79 -3.04 -0.88
N THR A 99 4.50 -3.51 -2.10
CA THR A 99 3.17 -3.38 -2.72
C THR A 99 2.08 -4.07 -1.88
N TYR A 100 2.38 -5.24 -1.32
CA TYR A 100 1.48 -5.91 -0.39
C TYR A 100 1.27 -5.08 0.90
N LEU A 101 2.35 -4.52 1.46
CA LEU A 101 2.26 -3.69 2.67
C LEU A 101 1.44 -2.41 2.42
N GLU A 102 1.55 -1.82 1.23
CA GLU A 102 0.69 -0.70 0.81
C GLU A 102 -0.80 -1.07 0.84
N ALA A 103 -1.14 -2.23 0.29
CA ALA A 103 -2.52 -2.72 0.29
C ALA A 103 -3.02 -3.01 1.72
N CYS A 104 -2.17 -3.57 2.59
CA CYS A 104 -2.52 -3.77 4.02
C CYS A 104 -2.81 -2.44 4.71
N LYS A 105 -2.01 -1.39 4.48
CA LYS A 105 -2.28 -0.04 5.02
C LYS A 105 -3.60 0.52 4.52
N LEU A 106 -3.87 0.40 3.21
CA LEU A 106 -5.10 0.90 2.61
C LEU A 106 -6.36 0.22 3.21
N GLY A 107 -6.30 -1.11 3.41
CA GLY A 107 -7.41 -1.89 3.98
C GLY A 107 -7.50 -1.84 5.51
N GLY A 108 -6.52 -1.23 6.20
CA GLY A 108 -6.43 -1.30 7.66
C GLY A 108 -6.17 -2.72 8.19
N PHE A 109 -5.48 -3.56 7.40
CA PHE A 109 -5.27 -4.97 7.69
C PHE A 109 -4.00 -5.22 8.50
N THR A 110 -4.08 -6.21 9.39
CA THR A 110 -2.89 -6.84 9.96
C THR A 110 -2.20 -7.69 8.87
N PRO A 111 -0.90 -7.45 8.56
CA PRO A 111 -0.15 -8.31 7.66
C PRO A 111 0.08 -9.69 8.25
N TYR A 112 -0.29 -10.75 7.53
CA TYR A 112 0.03 -12.14 7.80
C TYR A 112 1.04 -12.61 6.75
N VAL A 113 2.28 -12.84 7.16
CA VAL A 113 3.41 -13.03 6.23
C VAL A 113 3.98 -14.42 6.36
N GLU A 114 3.76 -15.28 5.36
CA GLU A 114 4.42 -16.59 5.32
C GLU A 114 5.87 -16.45 4.89
N LEU A 115 6.78 -16.83 5.79
CA LEU A 115 8.23 -16.90 5.53
C LEU A 115 8.51 -18.14 4.66
N LYS A 116 8.17 -18.04 3.36
CA LYS A 116 8.14 -19.18 2.44
C LYS A 116 9.52 -19.51 1.89
N TRP A 117 10.07 -18.59 1.10
CA TRP A 117 11.36 -18.76 0.42
C TRP A 117 12.35 -17.67 0.84
N VAL A 118 12.39 -17.44 2.15
CA VAL A 118 13.33 -16.56 2.83
C VAL A 118 13.93 -17.29 4.03
N GLU A 119 15.16 -16.99 4.36
CA GLU A 119 15.91 -17.51 5.51
C GLU A 119 16.80 -16.39 6.06
N GLY A 120 17.23 -16.48 7.30
CA GLY A 120 18.24 -15.60 7.91
C GLY A 120 18.09 -14.12 7.55
N GLU A 121 18.88 -13.65 6.60
CA GLU A 121 18.87 -12.25 6.14
C GLU A 121 17.54 -11.87 5.46
N GLY A 122 16.91 -12.77 4.74
CA GLY A 122 15.59 -12.54 4.14
C GLY A 122 14.51 -12.32 5.20
N ILE A 123 14.54 -13.07 6.32
CA ILE A 123 13.64 -12.87 7.47
C ILE A 123 13.89 -11.49 8.09
N ARG A 124 15.16 -11.10 8.29
CA ARG A 124 15.53 -9.78 8.82
C ARG A 124 15.00 -8.64 7.93
N LYS A 125 15.18 -8.76 6.61
CA LYS A 125 14.67 -7.79 5.63
C LYS A 125 13.15 -7.70 5.68
N THR A 126 12.43 -8.83 5.81
CA THR A 126 10.97 -8.88 5.92
C THR A 126 10.50 -8.12 7.17
N ILE A 127 11.10 -8.37 8.32
CA ILE A 127 10.79 -7.67 9.58
C ILE A 127 11.10 -6.18 9.44
N LYS A 128 12.26 -5.84 8.87
CA LYS A 128 12.62 -4.43 8.64
C LYS A 128 11.60 -3.71 7.75
N ALA A 129 11.16 -4.32 6.65
CA ALA A 129 10.16 -3.73 5.76
C ALA A 129 8.83 -3.48 6.50
N LEU A 130 8.39 -4.41 7.35
CA LEU A 130 7.20 -4.24 8.18
C LEU A 130 7.32 -3.04 9.12
N HIS A 131 8.48 -2.85 9.77
CA HIS A 131 8.75 -1.69 10.64
C HIS A 131 8.84 -0.39 9.82
N ASP A 132 9.55 -0.38 8.70
CA ASP A 132 9.68 0.80 7.83
C ASP A 132 8.31 1.28 7.31
N PHE A 133 7.34 0.37 7.14
CA PHE A 133 5.95 0.67 6.81
C PHE A 133 5.07 1.01 8.04
N GLY A 134 5.63 1.08 9.24
CA GLY A 134 4.94 1.46 10.47
C GLY A 134 3.93 0.42 10.94
N PHE A 135 4.24 -0.86 10.80
CA PHE A 135 3.44 -1.95 11.39
C PHE A 135 3.92 -2.36 12.79
N ASP A 136 4.93 -1.74 13.34
CA ASP A 136 5.56 -1.89 14.67
C ASP A 136 4.89 -2.89 15.63
N GLY A 137 5.13 -4.20 15.41
CA GLY A 137 4.52 -5.28 16.17
C GLY A 137 3.07 -5.64 15.80
N ASN A 138 2.41 -4.88 14.94
CA ASN A 138 1.06 -5.18 14.41
C ASN A 138 1.15 -5.97 13.10
N TYR A 139 1.78 -7.13 13.15
CA TYR A 139 1.89 -8.09 12.07
C TYR A 139 2.05 -9.50 12.65
N VAL A 140 1.86 -10.50 11.83
CA VAL A 140 2.03 -11.91 12.18
C VAL A 140 2.96 -12.56 11.17
N LEU A 141 4.02 -13.24 11.65
CA LEU A 141 4.87 -14.07 10.79
C LEU A 141 4.43 -15.52 10.91
N THR A 142 4.30 -16.19 9.79
CA THR A 142 3.82 -17.56 9.73
C THR A 142 4.77 -18.45 8.92
N SER A 143 4.91 -19.73 9.25
CA SER A 143 5.71 -20.67 8.47
C SER A 143 5.35 -22.13 8.77
N PHE A 144 5.44 -22.97 7.74
CA PHE A 144 5.50 -24.44 7.91
C PHE A 144 6.88 -24.92 8.36
N ARG A 145 7.91 -24.08 8.26
CA ARG A 145 9.29 -24.39 8.62
C ARG A 145 9.57 -23.92 10.05
N TRP A 146 9.74 -24.87 10.95
CA TRP A 146 10.02 -24.55 12.35
C TRP A 146 11.30 -23.70 12.52
N ASP A 147 12.34 -23.95 11.73
CA ASP A 147 13.59 -23.18 11.79
C ASP A 147 13.40 -21.70 11.47
N ASN A 148 12.47 -21.37 10.56
CA ASN A 148 12.12 -19.99 10.26
C ASN A 148 11.42 -19.32 11.46
N ILE A 149 10.52 -20.04 12.15
CA ILE A 149 9.87 -19.57 13.38
C ILE A 149 10.91 -19.32 14.48
N LEU A 150 11.84 -20.28 14.70
CA LEU A 150 12.93 -20.10 15.67
C LEU A 150 13.81 -18.92 15.32
N THR A 151 14.19 -18.75 14.07
CA THR A 151 14.99 -17.62 13.61
C THR A 151 14.25 -16.30 13.83
N ALA A 152 12.98 -16.20 13.44
CA ALA A 152 12.16 -15.02 13.64
C ALA A 152 12.01 -14.68 15.13
N SER A 153 11.88 -15.66 16.02
CA SER A 153 11.73 -15.45 17.47
C SER A 153 12.91 -14.76 18.13
N THR A 154 14.06 -14.73 17.47
CA THR A 154 15.25 -13.95 17.94
C THR A 154 15.27 -12.53 17.44
N MET A 155 14.34 -12.14 16.56
CA MET A 155 14.35 -10.86 15.84
C MET A 155 13.13 -9.98 16.12
N THR A 156 12.03 -10.56 16.64
CA THR A 156 10.77 -9.83 16.89
C THR A 156 9.99 -10.45 18.03
N ASP A 157 9.21 -9.60 18.73
CA ASP A 157 8.20 -10.01 19.72
C ASP A 157 6.79 -10.12 19.11
N ALA A 158 6.62 -9.91 17.81
CA ALA A 158 5.34 -10.08 17.11
C ALA A 158 4.87 -11.56 17.15
N PRO A 159 3.56 -11.85 17.03
CA PRO A 159 3.05 -13.22 17.00
C PRO A 159 3.71 -14.07 15.90
N LEU A 160 4.11 -15.28 16.26
CA LEU A 160 4.77 -16.23 15.38
C LEU A 160 3.90 -17.49 15.23
N GLU A 161 3.37 -17.72 14.04
CA GLU A 161 2.49 -18.84 13.76
C GLU A 161 3.26 -20.01 13.17
N PHE A 162 3.29 -21.11 13.90
CA PHE A 162 3.76 -22.37 13.36
C PHE A 162 2.61 -23.11 12.68
N MET A 163 2.74 -23.32 11.37
CA MET A 163 1.75 -24.03 10.56
C MET A 163 2.07 -25.51 10.43
N LYS A 164 1.06 -26.34 10.66
CA LYS A 164 1.13 -27.77 10.39
C LYS A 164 -0.26 -28.37 10.20
N GLY A 165 -0.38 -29.44 9.46
CA GLY A 165 -1.67 -30.13 9.26
C GLY A 165 -2.34 -30.53 10.57
N ARG A 166 -1.57 -31.09 11.51
CA ARG A 166 -2.00 -31.53 12.85
C ARG A 166 -0.91 -31.27 13.88
N PHE A 167 -1.31 -31.09 15.13
CA PHE A 167 -0.41 -30.93 16.29
C PHE A 167 -0.71 -32.00 17.34
N SER A 168 0.33 -32.54 17.98
CA SER A 168 0.22 -33.29 19.23
C SER A 168 0.52 -32.34 20.41
N LYS A 169 0.04 -32.70 21.61
CA LYS A 169 0.32 -31.97 22.85
C LYS A 169 1.83 -31.83 23.11
N GLU A 170 2.57 -32.94 22.93
CA GLU A 170 4.02 -32.98 23.08
C GLU A 170 4.73 -32.02 22.13
N MET A 171 4.27 -31.92 20.87
CA MET A 171 4.81 -30.93 19.90
C MET A 171 4.54 -29.51 20.35
N ILE A 172 3.33 -29.20 20.82
CA ILE A 172 2.96 -27.89 21.33
C ILE A 172 3.86 -27.50 22.50
N ASP A 173 4.08 -28.40 23.45
CA ASP A 173 4.96 -28.17 24.61
C ASP A 173 6.39 -27.88 24.18
N THR A 174 6.91 -28.64 23.23
CA THR A 174 8.25 -28.48 22.69
C THR A 174 8.41 -27.09 22.02
N CYS A 175 7.40 -26.67 21.26
CA CYS A 175 7.40 -25.38 20.59
C CYS A 175 7.28 -24.21 21.59
N ALA A 176 6.34 -24.32 22.53
CA ALA A 176 6.08 -23.30 23.54
C ALA A 176 7.27 -23.07 24.48
N ALA A 177 8.07 -24.08 24.75
CA ALA A 177 9.28 -23.97 25.54
C ALA A 177 10.37 -23.10 24.87
N LYS A 178 10.29 -22.89 23.54
CA LYS A 178 11.31 -22.17 22.75
C LYS A 178 10.84 -20.81 22.23
N VAL A 179 9.52 -20.61 22.04
CA VAL A 179 8.95 -19.40 21.43
C VAL A 179 7.86 -18.84 22.32
N LYS A 180 8.05 -17.63 22.86
CA LYS A 180 7.13 -16.98 23.83
C LYS A 180 5.81 -16.54 23.20
N ASN A 181 5.88 -15.98 22.01
CA ASN A 181 4.77 -15.39 21.25
C ASN A 181 4.22 -16.37 20.20
N LEU A 182 4.27 -17.66 20.52
CA LEU A 182 3.82 -18.76 19.66
C LEU A 182 2.32 -18.72 19.47
N VAL A 183 1.89 -18.90 18.21
CA VAL A 183 0.52 -19.21 17.80
C VAL A 183 0.53 -20.58 17.10
N ILE A 184 -0.42 -21.45 17.42
CA ILE A 184 -0.57 -22.75 16.76
C ILE A 184 -1.58 -22.62 15.62
N ARG A 185 -1.17 -23.03 14.42
CA ARG A 185 -1.98 -22.87 13.20
C ARG A 185 -2.17 -24.19 12.44
N PRO A 186 -3.13 -25.03 12.86
CA PRO A 186 -3.49 -26.27 12.17
C PRO A 186 -4.30 -26.00 10.90
N LYS A 187 -4.42 -27.02 10.03
CA LYS A 187 -5.42 -27.01 8.96
C LYS A 187 -6.82 -26.91 9.57
N SER A 188 -7.68 -26.06 9.05
CA SER A 188 -9.02 -25.77 9.58
C SER A 188 -9.86 -27.02 9.85
N THR A 189 -9.80 -28.01 8.95
CA THR A 189 -10.53 -29.28 9.06
C THR A 189 -9.98 -30.23 10.12
N ASN A 190 -8.81 -29.94 10.69
CA ASN A 190 -8.16 -30.77 11.71
C ASN A 190 -8.20 -30.15 13.12
N VAL A 191 -8.89 -28.98 13.26
CA VAL A 191 -9.08 -28.36 14.57
C VAL A 191 -10.08 -29.20 15.40
N THR A 192 -9.73 -29.48 16.64
CA THR A 192 -10.59 -30.14 17.62
C THR A 192 -10.72 -29.26 18.88
N GLN A 193 -11.84 -29.42 19.62
CA GLN A 193 -12.01 -28.70 20.89
C GLN A 193 -10.86 -29.03 21.86
N GLU A 194 -10.46 -30.30 21.95
CA GLU A 194 -9.35 -30.73 22.80
C GLU A 194 -8.04 -29.99 22.50
N LEU A 195 -7.72 -29.80 21.21
CA LEU A 195 -6.53 -29.03 20.78
C LEU A 195 -6.62 -27.56 21.25
N VAL A 196 -7.78 -26.93 21.03
CA VAL A 196 -7.98 -25.51 21.37
C VAL A 196 -7.92 -25.34 22.90
N ASP A 197 -8.62 -26.17 23.67
CA ASP A 197 -8.58 -26.13 25.15
C ASP A 197 -7.16 -26.34 25.69
N TYR A 198 -6.42 -27.28 25.09
CA TYR A 198 -5.04 -27.52 25.48
C TYR A 198 -4.13 -26.30 25.24
N CYS A 199 -4.21 -25.70 24.06
CA CYS A 199 -3.44 -24.50 23.75
C CYS A 199 -3.83 -23.33 24.68
N HIS A 200 -5.12 -23.10 24.88
CA HIS A 200 -5.61 -22.05 25.76
C HIS A 200 -5.20 -22.24 27.22
N SER A 201 -5.15 -23.46 27.71
CA SER A 201 -4.64 -23.75 29.05
C SER A 201 -3.18 -23.34 29.28
N LYS A 202 -2.45 -23.14 28.19
CA LYS A 202 -1.04 -22.65 28.17
C LYS A 202 -0.92 -21.21 27.73
N GLY A 203 -2.03 -20.50 27.52
CA GLY A 203 -2.04 -19.12 27.00
C GLY A 203 -1.63 -19.00 25.52
N ILE A 204 -1.70 -20.10 24.75
CA ILE A 204 -1.33 -20.13 23.35
C ILE A 204 -2.58 -19.93 22.48
N PRO A 205 -2.64 -18.86 21.65
CA PRO A 205 -3.74 -18.69 20.71
C PRO A 205 -3.74 -19.75 19.61
N VAL A 206 -4.93 -20.06 19.08
CA VAL A 206 -5.11 -20.95 17.93
C VAL A 206 -5.74 -20.17 16.79
N GLU A 207 -5.09 -20.20 15.64
CA GLU A 207 -5.65 -19.78 14.35
C GLU A 207 -5.64 -21.00 13.41
N CYS A 208 -6.23 -20.88 12.22
CA CYS A 208 -6.21 -21.98 11.27
C CYS A 208 -5.92 -21.51 9.84
N TYR A 209 -5.55 -22.44 8.97
CA TYR A 209 -5.40 -22.16 7.54
C TYR A 209 -6.30 -23.07 6.71
N GLY A 210 -6.57 -22.61 5.47
CA GLY A 210 -7.28 -23.41 4.48
C GLY A 210 -8.75 -23.67 4.84
N ILE A 211 -9.48 -22.62 5.20
CA ILE A 211 -10.95 -22.69 5.35
C ILE A 211 -11.52 -22.98 3.94
N PRO A 212 -12.28 -24.08 3.77
CA PRO A 212 -12.86 -24.42 2.49
C PRO A 212 -13.86 -23.36 2.01
N VAL A 213 -13.86 -23.13 0.70
CA VAL A 213 -14.79 -22.19 0.04
C VAL A 213 -16.24 -22.52 0.42
N GLY A 214 -17.02 -21.49 0.77
CA GLY A 214 -18.46 -21.62 1.08
C GLY A 214 -18.80 -22.35 2.39
N ASN A 215 -17.81 -22.69 3.23
CA ASN A 215 -18.06 -23.46 4.44
C ASN A 215 -18.24 -22.58 5.70
N GLY A 216 -19.30 -21.75 5.71
CA GLY A 216 -19.65 -20.92 6.85
C GLY A 216 -19.96 -21.71 8.14
N GLU A 217 -20.51 -22.91 8.04
CA GLU A 217 -20.77 -23.76 9.20
C GLU A 217 -19.48 -24.18 9.92
N LEU A 218 -18.40 -24.47 9.15
CA LEU A 218 -17.10 -24.71 9.76
C LEU A 218 -16.57 -23.47 10.48
N VAL A 219 -16.75 -22.28 9.90
CA VAL A 219 -16.32 -21.02 10.54
C VAL A 219 -17.07 -20.80 11.85
N LYS A 220 -18.39 -20.95 11.88
CA LYS A 220 -19.19 -20.87 13.11
C LYS A 220 -18.70 -21.87 14.18
N LYS A 221 -18.40 -23.10 13.76
CA LYS A 221 -17.84 -24.13 14.64
C LYS A 221 -16.46 -23.73 15.19
N LEU A 222 -15.56 -23.21 14.33
CA LEU A 222 -14.23 -22.75 14.75
C LEU A 222 -14.34 -21.58 15.76
N ILE A 223 -15.23 -20.63 15.52
CA ILE A 223 -15.54 -19.55 16.45
C ILE A 223 -16.02 -20.09 17.81
N SER A 224 -16.98 -21.03 17.80
CA SER A 224 -17.50 -21.63 19.02
C SER A 224 -16.47 -22.41 19.83
N MET A 225 -15.46 -22.95 19.16
CA MET A 225 -14.31 -23.63 19.79
C MET A 225 -13.30 -22.64 20.42
N GLY A 226 -13.37 -21.34 20.08
CA GLY A 226 -12.41 -20.34 20.54
C GLY A 226 -11.21 -20.15 19.60
N VAL A 227 -11.30 -20.57 18.34
CA VAL A 227 -10.29 -20.26 17.31
C VAL A 227 -10.34 -18.76 17.00
N ARG A 228 -9.19 -18.10 17.00
CA ARG A 228 -9.07 -16.64 16.88
C ARG A 228 -9.23 -16.13 15.45
N GLY A 229 -8.84 -16.92 14.43
CA GLY A 229 -8.90 -16.50 13.04
C GLY A 229 -8.50 -17.58 12.05
N GLY A 230 -8.57 -17.25 10.78
CA GLY A 230 -8.15 -18.15 9.72
C GLY A 230 -8.16 -17.56 8.32
N THR A 231 -7.42 -18.23 7.40
CA THR A 231 -7.36 -17.84 5.98
C THR A 231 -8.44 -18.50 5.16
N CYS A 232 -9.02 -17.73 4.24
CA CYS A 232 -9.93 -18.24 3.21
C CYS A 232 -9.65 -17.56 1.85
N ASN A 233 -10.06 -18.22 0.77
CA ASN A 233 -10.01 -17.64 -0.58
C ASN A 233 -11.29 -16.88 -0.93
N ASP A 234 -12.42 -17.26 -0.34
CA ASP A 234 -13.74 -16.71 -0.59
C ASP A 234 -14.45 -16.38 0.73
N TRP A 235 -14.82 -15.11 0.90
CA TRP A 235 -15.54 -14.63 2.09
C TRP A 235 -17.06 -14.66 1.92
N GLU A 236 -17.56 -14.52 0.68
CA GLU A 236 -18.99 -14.33 0.39
C GLU A 236 -19.83 -15.53 0.84
N GLY A 237 -19.30 -16.74 0.67
CA GLY A 237 -19.97 -17.98 1.07
C GLY A 237 -19.90 -18.30 2.57
N LEU A 238 -19.25 -17.47 3.39
CA LEU A 238 -19.04 -17.76 4.82
C LEU A 238 -20.15 -17.21 5.74
N GLY A 239 -21.04 -16.34 5.25
CA GLY A 239 -22.15 -15.80 6.03
C GLY A 239 -21.71 -14.96 7.24
N LEU A 240 -20.64 -14.17 7.09
CA LEU A 240 -20.04 -13.34 8.14
C LEU A 240 -20.48 -11.86 8.04
N ASP A 241 -21.57 -11.56 7.40
CA ASP A 241 -22.02 -10.21 7.02
C ASP A 241 -22.58 -9.38 8.20
N GLY A 242 -22.49 -9.86 9.44
CA GLY A 242 -23.01 -9.19 10.61
C GLY A 242 -22.07 -8.16 11.23
N ASN A 243 -22.51 -6.90 11.27
CA ASN A 243 -21.90 -5.76 12.00
C ASN A 243 -20.39 -5.56 11.80
N LEU A 244 -20.05 -5.07 10.62
CA LEU A 244 -18.66 -4.68 10.30
C LEU A 244 -18.43 -3.24 10.77
N ASP A 245 -17.50 -3.05 11.70
CA ASP A 245 -16.90 -1.73 11.91
C ASP A 245 -16.02 -1.44 10.67
N THR A 246 -16.59 -0.68 9.72
CA THR A 246 -15.95 -0.33 8.45
C THR A 246 -15.12 0.94 8.55
N GLN A 247 -14.87 1.46 9.75
CA GLN A 247 -14.19 2.73 9.94
C GLN A 247 -12.69 2.60 9.69
N THR A 248 -12.27 3.02 8.49
CA THR A 248 -10.87 3.04 8.03
C THR A 248 -10.20 4.42 8.14
N TYR A 249 -10.88 5.42 8.68
CA TYR A 249 -10.42 6.80 8.78
C TYR A 249 -10.37 7.29 10.25
N PRO A 250 -9.58 8.32 10.55
CA PRO A 250 -9.49 8.87 11.90
C PRO A 250 -10.84 9.39 12.43
N ARG A 251 -11.26 8.97 13.63
CA ARG A 251 -12.57 9.31 14.21
C ARG A 251 -12.85 10.81 14.35
N TRP A 252 -11.80 11.65 14.44
CA TRP A 252 -12.01 13.09 14.51
C TRP A 252 -12.68 13.67 13.25
N LEU A 253 -12.60 12.96 12.11
CA LEU A 253 -13.30 13.36 10.87
C LEU A 253 -14.81 13.29 11.00
N ASP A 254 -15.37 12.45 11.87
CA ASP A 254 -16.82 12.34 12.09
C ASP A 254 -17.44 13.67 12.61
N SER A 255 -16.63 14.45 13.32
CA SER A 255 -17.03 15.76 13.90
C SER A 255 -16.30 16.94 13.29
N ALA A 256 -15.59 16.74 12.17
CA ALA A 256 -14.84 17.82 11.52
C ALA A 256 -15.79 18.84 10.87
N ALA A 257 -15.70 20.07 11.34
CA ALA A 257 -16.25 21.26 10.65
C ALA A 257 -15.07 21.98 10.01
N ILE A 258 -14.98 21.92 8.68
CA ILE A 258 -13.79 22.36 7.92
C ILE A 258 -14.02 23.77 7.37
N TYR A 259 -13.07 24.68 7.65
CA TYR A 259 -12.99 26.00 7.04
C TYR A 259 -11.89 25.96 5.95
N HIS A 260 -12.30 26.04 4.68
CA HIS A 260 -11.37 26.04 3.56
C HIS A 260 -10.80 27.44 3.36
N ILE A 261 -9.47 27.54 3.26
CA ILE A 261 -8.75 28.80 3.09
C ILE A 261 -8.00 28.78 1.77
N TYR A 262 -8.27 29.79 0.93
CA TYR A 262 -7.43 30.13 -0.20
C TYR A 262 -6.45 31.23 0.26
N PRO A 263 -5.16 30.91 0.51
CA PRO A 263 -4.24 31.80 1.24
C PRO A 263 -4.13 33.18 0.66
N SER A 264 -3.89 33.29 -0.65
CA SER A 264 -3.61 34.56 -1.34
C SER A 264 -4.72 35.62 -1.19
N SER A 265 -5.96 35.23 -0.88
CA SER A 265 -7.10 36.13 -0.74
C SER A 265 -7.68 36.20 0.67
N PHE A 266 -7.11 35.46 1.64
CA PHE A 266 -7.71 35.38 2.97
C PHE A 266 -7.33 36.52 3.90
N LYS A 267 -6.03 36.74 4.16
CA LYS A 267 -5.53 37.81 5.02
C LYS A 267 -4.07 38.11 4.71
N ASP A 268 -3.83 39.28 4.23
CA ASP A 268 -2.53 39.94 4.05
C ASP A 268 -2.05 40.45 5.41
N SER A 269 -0.89 40.01 5.89
CA SER A 269 -0.32 40.43 7.18
C SER A 269 0.76 41.49 7.06
N ASP A 270 1.41 41.65 5.91
CA ASP A 270 2.55 42.52 5.71
C ASP A 270 2.27 43.70 4.71
N GLY A 271 1.12 43.64 4.00
CA GLY A 271 0.66 44.71 3.12
C GLY A 271 1.20 44.62 1.70
N ASP A 272 1.69 43.46 1.28
CA ASP A 272 2.22 43.25 -0.08
C ASP A 272 1.12 43.02 -1.15
N GLY A 273 -0.13 42.82 -0.73
CA GLY A 273 -1.29 42.57 -1.56
C GLY A 273 -1.67 41.13 -1.69
N TYR A 274 -0.94 40.21 -1.08
CA TYR A 274 -1.23 38.77 -0.98
C TYR A 274 -1.52 38.35 0.46
N GLY A 275 -2.48 37.45 0.64
CA GLY A 275 -2.68 36.81 1.92
C GLY A 275 -1.56 35.76 2.14
N ASP A 276 -1.23 35.51 3.40
CA ASP A 276 -0.07 34.74 3.82
C ASP A 276 -0.35 33.87 5.05
N LEU A 277 0.61 32.99 5.43
CA LEU A 277 0.48 32.07 6.55
C LEU A 277 0.34 32.81 7.89
N GLU A 278 1.02 33.94 8.08
CA GLU A 278 0.91 34.75 9.28
C GLU A 278 -0.49 35.39 9.38
N GLY A 279 -1.04 35.82 8.25
CA GLY A 279 -2.42 36.32 8.15
C GLY A 279 -3.41 35.23 8.57
N ILE A 280 -3.24 33.99 8.10
CA ILE A 280 -4.07 32.84 8.52
C ILE A 280 -3.91 32.62 10.04
N ARG A 281 -2.68 32.58 10.54
CA ARG A 281 -2.38 32.40 11.97
C ARG A 281 -3.09 33.45 12.83
N SER A 282 -3.06 34.72 12.42
CA SER A 282 -3.69 35.83 13.12
C SER A 282 -5.23 35.73 13.20
N LYS A 283 -5.84 34.86 12.37
CA LYS A 283 -7.31 34.67 12.27
C LYS A 283 -7.80 33.33 12.81
N LEU A 284 -6.97 32.56 13.49
CA LEU A 284 -7.38 31.27 14.05
C LEU A 284 -8.53 31.39 15.07
N ASP A 285 -8.53 32.44 15.91
CA ASP A 285 -9.63 32.68 16.86
C ASP A 285 -10.94 32.99 16.12
N TYR A 286 -10.89 33.78 15.07
CA TYR A 286 -12.06 34.03 14.21
C TYR A 286 -12.64 32.73 13.64
N VAL A 287 -11.79 31.83 13.13
CA VAL A 287 -12.24 30.52 12.60
C VAL A 287 -12.89 29.68 13.70
N LYS A 288 -12.28 29.66 14.91
CA LYS A 288 -12.81 28.96 16.08
C LYS A 288 -14.14 29.52 16.54
N ASP A 289 -14.27 30.84 16.61
CA ASP A 289 -15.50 31.52 17.07
C ASP A 289 -16.68 31.28 16.11
N LEU A 290 -16.41 31.01 14.83
CA LEU A 290 -17.41 30.57 13.86
C LEU A 290 -17.84 29.11 14.05
N GLY A 291 -17.19 28.34 14.94
CA GLY A 291 -17.52 26.94 15.24
C GLY A 291 -16.77 25.91 14.42
N PHE A 292 -15.75 26.30 13.65
CA PHE A 292 -14.91 25.36 12.91
C PHE A 292 -13.79 24.80 13.80
N ASN A 293 -13.48 23.53 13.62
CA ASN A 293 -12.42 22.82 14.35
C ASN A 293 -11.30 22.30 13.45
N THR A 294 -11.38 22.60 12.17
CA THR A 294 -10.41 22.18 11.16
C THR A 294 -10.25 23.26 10.10
N ILE A 295 -9.03 23.57 9.69
CA ILE A 295 -8.77 24.38 8.51
C ILE A 295 -8.17 23.51 7.41
N TRP A 296 -8.62 23.74 6.18
CA TRP A 296 -8.02 23.18 4.96
C TRP A 296 -7.41 24.32 4.16
N ILE A 297 -6.12 24.27 3.93
CA ILE A 297 -5.36 25.30 3.25
C ILE A 297 -5.04 24.84 1.84
N SER A 298 -5.49 25.58 0.80
CA SER A 298 -5.09 25.40 -0.60
C SER A 298 -3.56 25.47 -0.73
N PRO A 299 -2.95 24.94 -1.82
CA PRO A 299 -1.50 24.75 -1.88
C PRO A 299 -0.70 26.02 -1.55
N VAL A 300 0.30 25.87 -0.70
CA VAL A 300 1.23 26.95 -0.27
C VAL A 300 2.69 26.64 -0.63
N PHE A 301 2.94 25.52 -1.30
CA PHE A 301 4.26 25.13 -1.74
C PHE A 301 4.73 25.94 -2.95
N CYS A 302 6.05 25.94 -3.22
CA CYS A 302 6.61 26.66 -4.35
C CYS A 302 5.91 26.29 -5.67
N SER A 303 5.53 27.31 -6.44
CA SER A 303 4.75 27.18 -7.68
C SER A 303 5.05 28.35 -8.61
N GLU A 304 4.94 28.16 -9.92
CA GLU A 304 4.91 29.26 -10.90
C GLU A 304 3.58 30.05 -10.83
N PHE A 305 2.61 29.53 -10.11
CA PHE A 305 1.30 30.14 -9.89
C PHE A 305 0.46 30.29 -11.18
N GLU A 306 0.71 29.42 -12.16
CA GLU A 306 -0.08 29.36 -13.40
C GLU A 306 -1.48 28.77 -13.19
N ASP A 307 -1.66 28.01 -12.08
CA ASP A 307 -2.93 27.43 -11.64
C ASP A 307 -3.16 27.65 -10.13
N GLY A 308 -2.98 28.89 -9.67
CA GLY A 308 -3.32 29.27 -8.30
C GLY A 308 -2.58 28.49 -7.20
N GLY A 309 -1.39 27.94 -7.50
CA GLY A 309 -0.58 27.15 -6.58
C GLY A 309 -0.66 25.62 -6.82
N TYR A 310 -1.53 25.14 -7.72
CA TYR A 310 -1.65 23.72 -8.02
C TYR A 310 -0.59 23.20 -9.02
N ASP A 311 0.26 24.05 -9.55
CA ASP A 311 1.41 23.73 -10.41
C ASP A 311 2.71 23.75 -9.59
N ILE A 312 2.89 22.74 -8.72
CA ILE A 312 3.98 22.65 -7.75
C ILE A 312 5.34 22.52 -8.46
N THR A 313 6.31 23.33 -8.01
CA THR A 313 7.72 23.23 -8.43
C THR A 313 8.65 22.68 -7.34
N ASP A 314 8.24 22.73 -6.07
CA ASP A 314 8.96 22.16 -4.93
C ASP A 314 7.98 21.84 -3.79
N TYR A 315 7.82 20.57 -3.45
CA TYR A 315 6.92 20.12 -2.38
C TYR A 315 7.46 20.32 -0.96
N TYR A 316 8.76 20.57 -0.83
CA TYR A 316 9.44 20.66 0.47
C TYR A 316 9.63 22.10 0.96
N LYS A 317 9.21 23.07 0.15
CA LYS A 317 9.42 24.49 0.43
C LYS A 317 8.13 25.29 0.26
N ILE A 318 7.84 26.10 1.26
CA ILE A 318 6.76 27.09 1.18
C ILE A 318 7.14 28.17 0.18
N ASP A 319 6.19 28.55 -0.67
CA ASP A 319 6.36 29.65 -1.63
C ASP A 319 6.60 30.97 -0.88
N PRO A 320 7.62 31.74 -1.25
CA PRO A 320 7.97 32.98 -0.56
C PRO A 320 6.82 34.00 -0.44
N ARG A 321 5.82 33.99 -1.34
CA ARG A 321 4.64 34.84 -1.24
C ARG A 321 3.72 34.51 -0.06
N PHE A 322 3.83 33.32 0.49
CA PHE A 322 3.05 32.89 1.66
C PHE A 322 3.86 32.86 2.96
N GLY A 323 5.18 32.98 2.89
CA GLY A 323 6.08 32.93 4.03
C GLY A 323 7.15 31.87 3.91
N THR A 324 7.48 31.20 5.01
CA THR A 324 8.54 30.19 5.13
C THR A 324 8.01 28.90 5.74
N ASN A 325 8.82 27.82 5.68
CA ASN A 325 8.52 26.58 6.39
C ASN A 325 8.34 26.81 7.91
N SER A 326 9.10 27.71 8.50
CA SER A 326 8.95 28.07 9.92
C SER A 326 7.63 28.77 10.22
N ASP A 327 7.08 29.54 9.28
CA ASP A 327 5.77 30.16 9.43
C ASP A 327 4.66 29.12 9.39
N LEU A 328 4.79 28.09 8.53
CA LEU A 328 3.86 26.97 8.53
C LEU A 328 3.89 26.20 9.86
N VAL A 329 5.09 25.92 10.40
CA VAL A 329 5.23 25.25 11.68
C VAL A 329 4.53 26.04 12.78
N ARG A 330 4.77 27.37 12.88
CA ARG A 330 4.11 28.23 13.86
C ARG A 330 2.60 28.24 13.72
N LEU A 331 2.09 28.30 12.48
CA LEU A 331 0.66 28.23 12.22
C LEU A 331 0.06 26.92 12.74
N VAL A 332 0.72 25.79 12.47
CA VAL A 332 0.24 24.46 12.91
C VAL A 332 0.26 24.33 14.43
N GLU A 333 1.32 24.76 15.09
CA GLU A 333 1.43 24.76 16.55
C GLU A 333 0.34 25.61 17.21
N ASP A 334 0.13 26.85 16.74
CA ASP A 334 -0.91 27.75 17.25
C ASP A 334 -2.32 27.19 16.99
N ALA A 335 -2.59 26.63 15.81
CA ALA A 335 -3.85 25.97 15.51
C ALA A 335 -4.12 24.80 16.46
N HIS A 336 -3.14 23.91 16.67
CA HIS A 336 -3.27 22.79 17.57
C HIS A 336 -3.50 23.23 19.02
N SER A 337 -2.81 24.28 19.49
CA SER A 337 -3.04 24.85 20.84
C SER A 337 -4.47 25.34 21.05
N LYS A 338 -5.16 25.72 19.99
CA LYS A 338 -6.57 26.16 19.98
C LYS A 338 -7.56 25.02 19.69
N GLY A 339 -7.08 23.78 19.50
CA GLY A 339 -7.90 22.61 19.17
C GLY A 339 -8.34 22.58 17.70
N ILE A 340 -7.70 23.33 16.81
CA ILE A 340 -7.96 23.36 15.39
C ILE A 340 -6.99 22.41 14.67
N LYS A 341 -7.52 21.47 13.87
CA LYS A 341 -6.71 20.62 12.99
C LYS A 341 -6.33 21.36 11.72
N VAL A 342 -5.17 21.02 11.15
CA VAL A 342 -4.69 21.61 9.91
C VAL A 342 -4.58 20.53 8.84
N CYS A 343 -5.25 20.74 7.71
CA CYS A 343 -5.13 19.93 6.50
C CYS A 343 -4.44 20.77 5.42
N LEU A 344 -3.35 20.27 4.87
CA LEU A 344 -2.70 20.85 3.70
C LEU A 344 -3.19 20.13 2.45
N ASP A 345 -3.25 20.88 1.35
CA ASP A 345 -3.58 20.30 0.05
C ASP A 345 -2.35 19.57 -0.53
N LEU A 346 -2.50 18.28 -0.80
CA LEU A 346 -1.47 17.47 -1.46
C LEU A 346 -1.80 17.34 -2.95
N VAL A 347 -1.05 18.05 -3.79
CA VAL A 347 -1.19 17.96 -5.25
C VAL A 347 -0.49 16.72 -5.76
N ALA A 348 -1.16 15.57 -5.67
CA ALA A 348 -0.55 14.27 -5.94
C ALA A 348 -0.65 13.82 -7.42
N GLY A 349 -1.52 14.45 -8.23
CA GLY A 349 -1.80 13.98 -9.59
C GLY A 349 -0.78 14.41 -10.65
N HIS A 350 -0.07 15.50 -10.42
CA HIS A 350 0.83 16.15 -11.38
C HIS A 350 1.80 17.07 -10.66
N THR A 351 2.78 17.58 -11.40
CA THR A 351 3.64 18.71 -10.99
C THR A 351 3.51 19.86 -11.98
N SER A 352 4.21 20.97 -11.76
CA SER A 352 4.49 21.93 -12.82
C SER A 352 5.42 21.33 -13.89
N ASP A 353 5.35 21.80 -15.13
CA ASP A 353 6.36 21.48 -16.17
C ASP A 353 7.72 22.16 -15.88
N LYS A 354 7.81 22.99 -14.84
CA LYS A 354 9.05 23.58 -14.31
C LYS A 354 9.62 22.81 -13.12
N HIS A 355 8.90 21.79 -12.62
CA HIS A 355 9.41 20.97 -11.53
C HIS A 355 10.72 20.29 -11.96
N PRO A 356 11.76 20.23 -11.11
CA PRO A 356 13.04 19.58 -11.45
C PRO A 356 12.87 18.14 -11.94
N TRP A 357 11.94 17.37 -11.39
CA TRP A 357 11.63 16.00 -11.83
C TRP A 357 11.19 15.97 -13.30
N PHE A 358 10.33 16.89 -13.72
CA PHE A 358 9.86 16.93 -15.10
C PHE A 358 10.97 17.40 -16.04
N VAL A 359 11.73 18.43 -15.65
CA VAL A 359 12.85 18.96 -16.45
C VAL A 359 13.89 17.88 -16.72
N GLU A 360 14.27 17.09 -15.71
CA GLU A 360 15.20 15.96 -15.87
C GLU A 360 14.58 14.85 -16.73
N SER A 361 13.33 14.44 -16.45
CA SER A 361 12.63 13.43 -17.26
C SER A 361 12.58 13.84 -18.74
N ALA A 362 12.23 15.10 -19.02
CA ALA A 362 12.14 15.66 -20.38
C ALA A 362 13.49 15.72 -21.11
N GLY A 363 14.61 15.77 -20.38
CA GLY A 363 15.98 15.79 -20.90
C GLY A 363 16.41 14.52 -21.64
N GLY A 364 15.65 13.43 -21.53
CA GLY A 364 15.76 12.24 -22.38
C GLY A 364 16.69 11.14 -21.88
N ASP A 365 17.35 11.31 -20.75
CA ASP A 365 18.10 10.20 -20.13
C ASP A 365 17.12 9.15 -19.59
N ARG A 366 16.98 8.04 -20.32
CA ARG A 366 16.06 6.95 -19.96
C ARG A 366 16.53 6.14 -18.74
N ASN A 367 17.75 6.33 -18.27
CA ASN A 367 18.30 5.74 -17.06
C ASN A 367 18.36 6.74 -15.89
N GLY A 368 17.96 7.98 -16.11
CA GLY A 368 17.87 9.02 -15.08
C GLY A 368 16.87 8.67 -13.97
N HIS A 369 17.09 9.19 -12.79
CA HIS A 369 16.25 8.91 -11.63
C HIS A 369 14.77 9.23 -11.88
N TYR A 370 14.48 10.34 -12.55
CA TYR A 370 13.11 10.79 -12.82
C TYR A 370 12.59 10.39 -14.20
N ALA A 371 13.31 9.54 -14.96
CA ALA A 371 12.97 9.20 -16.35
C ALA A 371 11.52 8.73 -16.52
N ASP A 372 11.02 7.92 -15.60
CA ASP A 372 9.69 7.30 -15.64
C ASP A 372 8.71 7.89 -14.60
N TYR A 373 9.00 9.07 -14.06
CA TYR A 373 8.06 9.78 -13.17
C TYR A 373 6.82 10.30 -13.88
N TYR A 374 6.91 10.45 -15.22
CA TYR A 374 5.83 10.98 -16.05
C TYR A 374 5.50 10.02 -17.19
N LEU A 375 4.32 10.18 -17.75
CA LEU A 375 3.81 9.36 -18.84
C LEU A 375 4.19 10.00 -20.19
N TRP A 376 5.03 9.32 -20.95
CA TRP A 376 5.56 9.75 -22.25
C TRP A 376 5.13 8.81 -23.38
N THR A 377 4.99 9.35 -24.60
CA THR A 377 4.79 8.56 -25.80
C THR A 377 5.50 9.16 -27.01
N ASP A 378 6.01 8.31 -27.89
CA ASP A 378 6.56 8.69 -29.20
C ASP A 378 5.50 8.63 -30.31
N ALA A 379 4.26 8.23 -29.98
CA ALA A 379 3.15 8.21 -30.92
C ALA A 379 2.81 9.62 -31.41
N ASP A 380 2.44 9.73 -32.70
CA ASP A 380 1.93 10.99 -33.23
C ASP A 380 0.53 11.27 -32.65
N LYS A 381 0.21 12.54 -32.38
CA LYS A 381 -1.08 12.95 -31.82
C LYS A 381 -2.28 12.43 -32.64
N ASN A 382 -2.09 12.19 -33.94
CA ASN A 382 -3.12 11.63 -34.81
C ASN A 382 -3.30 10.13 -34.65
N ALA A 383 -2.30 9.42 -34.14
CA ALA A 383 -2.35 7.98 -33.84
C ALA A 383 -3.05 7.67 -32.50
N VAL A 384 -3.18 8.67 -31.62
CA VAL A 384 -3.90 8.53 -30.34
C VAL A 384 -5.41 8.62 -30.59
N ARG A 385 -6.19 7.75 -29.94
CA ARG A 385 -7.66 7.74 -30.06
C ARG A 385 -8.25 9.13 -29.76
N LYS A 386 -9.29 9.51 -30.49
CA LYS A 386 -9.95 10.84 -30.35
C LYS A 386 -10.36 11.17 -28.91
N SER A 387 -10.81 10.17 -28.15
CA SER A 387 -11.19 10.30 -26.74
C SER A 387 -10.01 10.60 -25.80
N GLU A 388 -8.79 10.24 -26.19
CA GLU A 388 -7.58 10.41 -25.37
C GLU A 388 -6.75 11.62 -25.79
N LYS A 389 -7.01 12.21 -26.98
CA LYS A 389 -6.24 13.35 -27.50
C LYS A 389 -6.15 14.55 -26.54
N LYS A 390 -7.17 14.75 -25.71
CA LYS A 390 -7.22 15.86 -24.73
C LYS A 390 -6.26 15.65 -23.55
N LYS A 391 -5.80 14.42 -23.33
CA LYS A 391 -4.89 14.08 -22.24
C LYS A 391 -3.41 14.28 -22.57
N TRP A 392 -3.09 14.51 -23.86
CA TRP A 392 -1.72 14.56 -24.35
C TRP A 392 -1.34 15.96 -24.82
N VAL A 393 -0.18 16.44 -24.34
CA VAL A 393 0.45 17.66 -24.80
C VAL A 393 1.45 17.30 -25.90
N ALA A 394 1.18 17.79 -27.12
CA ALA A 394 2.08 17.61 -28.26
C ALA A 394 3.19 18.67 -28.19
N LYS A 395 4.21 18.38 -27.39
CA LYS A 395 5.42 19.20 -27.27
C LYS A 395 6.59 18.23 -27.26
N GLU A 396 7.43 18.31 -28.28
CA GLU A 396 8.54 17.41 -28.48
C GLU A 396 9.69 17.75 -27.51
N TYR A 397 10.13 16.72 -26.80
CA TYR A 397 11.27 16.73 -25.91
C TYR A 397 12.21 15.57 -26.27
N PRO A 398 13.48 15.58 -25.87
CA PRO A 398 14.38 14.43 -26.05
C PRO A 398 13.80 13.10 -25.52
N ARG A 399 12.93 13.17 -24.49
CA ARG A 399 12.27 12.01 -23.87
C ARG A 399 11.15 11.40 -24.72
N GLY A 400 10.40 12.21 -25.45
CA GLY A 400 9.27 11.76 -26.25
C GLY A 400 8.51 12.89 -26.95
N LYS A 401 7.68 12.55 -27.92
CA LYS A 401 6.91 13.51 -28.72
C LYS A 401 5.74 14.16 -27.95
N MET A 402 5.21 13.45 -26.94
CA MET A 402 4.11 13.92 -26.11
C MET A 402 4.27 13.45 -24.67
N TYR A 403 3.75 14.22 -23.74
CA TYR A 403 3.55 13.80 -22.34
C TYR A 403 2.07 13.89 -21.97
N MET A 404 1.67 13.08 -21.01
CA MET A 404 0.31 13.13 -20.48
C MET A 404 0.17 14.27 -19.49
N LYS A 405 -0.96 14.96 -19.52
CA LYS A 405 -1.33 16.02 -18.58
C LYS A 405 -2.57 15.64 -17.77
N ASN A 406 -2.74 16.29 -16.61
CA ASN A 406 -3.99 16.22 -15.86
C ASN A 406 -5.00 17.25 -16.35
N TYR A 407 -4.81 18.52 -16.01
CA TYR A 407 -5.77 19.60 -16.33
C TYR A 407 -5.23 20.52 -17.42
N TYR A 408 -4.13 21.20 -17.17
CA TYR A 408 -3.53 22.15 -18.08
C TYR A 408 -2.25 21.61 -18.72
N ASP A 409 -1.81 22.23 -19.80
CA ASP A 409 -0.62 21.81 -20.53
C ASP A 409 0.66 21.90 -19.67
N VAL A 410 0.68 22.81 -18.71
CA VAL A 410 1.78 22.99 -17.73
C VAL A 410 1.75 22.00 -16.56
N GLN A 411 0.82 21.03 -16.56
CA GLN A 411 0.63 20.07 -15.47
C GLN A 411 0.87 18.63 -15.93
N PRO A 412 2.12 18.22 -16.17
CA PRO A 412 2.45 16.86 -16.55
C PRO A 412 2.01 15.87 -15.45
N ALA A 413 1.30 14.82 -15.87
CA ALA A 413 0.75 13.80 -14.99
C ALA A 413 1.84 12.87 -14.44
N LEU A 414 1.83 12.65 -13.13
CA LEU A 414 2.71 11.70 -12.48
C LEU A 414 2.31 10.24 -12.81
N ASN A 415 3.31 9.39 -12.98
CA ASN A 415 3.14 8.00 -13.37
C ASN A 415 2.99 7.08 -12.16
N TYR A 416 1.76 6.80 -11.75
CA TYR A 416 1.47 5.87 -10.66
C TYR A 416 1.45 4.40 -11.08
N GLY A 417 1.54 4.12 -12.39
CA GLY A 417 1.37 2.80 -12.95
C GLY A 417 -0.10 2.35 -13.03
N TYR A 418 -0.29 1.20 -13.61
CA TYR A 418 -1.60 0.60 -13.85
C TYR A 418 -1.64 -0.80 -13.24
N LEU A 419 -2.70 -1.14 -12.52
CA LEU A 419 -2.90 -2.49 -11.98
C LEU A 419 -3.08 -3.51 -13.10
N THR A 420 -3.74 -3.10 -14.20
CA THR A 420 -3.95 -3.89 -15.40
C THR A 420 -3.58 -3.05 -16.63
N PRO A 421 -2.27 -2.90 -16.93
CA PRO A 421 -1.84 -2.12 -18.09
C PRO A 421 -2.34 -2.73 -19.40
N ASP A 422 -2.75 -1.87 -20.35
CA ASP A 422 -3.18 -2.27 -21.68
C ASP A 422 -1.92 -2.50 -22.56
N PRO A 423 -1.67 -3.75 -23.03
CA PRO A 423 -0.48 -4.03 -23.83
C PRO A 423 -0.40 -3.24 -25.16
N SER A 424 -1.53 -2.74 -25.65
CA SER A 424 -1.57 -1.87 -26.84
C SER A 424 -1.12 -0.44 -26.58
N LYS A 425 -0.88 -0.08 -25.32
CA LYS A 425 -0.50 1.27 -24.88
C LYS A 425 0.88 1.24 -24.19
N PRO A 426 1.95 1.44 -24.93
CA PRO A 426 3.32 1.29 -24.42
C PRO A 426 3.68 2.28 -23.30
N TRP A 427 2.86 3.31 -23.05
CA TRP A 427 3.01 4.24 -21.93
C TRP A 427 2.38 3.75 -20.63
N GLU A 428 1.52 2.72 -20.66
CA GLU A 428 0.92 2.14 -19.47
C GLU A 428 1.90 1.16 -18.82
N GLN A 429 2.69 1.64 -17.88
CA GLN A 429 3.57 0.79 -17.08
C GLN A 429 2.79 0.07 -15.98
N SER A 430 3.23 -1.14 -15.63
CA SER A 430 2.68 -1.86 -14.48
C SER A 430 2.81 -1.04 -13.18
N TYR A 431 1.83 -1.19 -12.29
CA TYR A 431 1.89 -0.65 -10.93
C TYR A 431 3.21 -1.01 -10.22
N ASP A 432 3.73 -2.23 -10.44
CA ASP A 432 4.94 -2.75 -9.82
C ASP A 432 6.24 -2.36 -10.57
N ALA A 433 6.15 -1.63 -11.67
CA ALA A 433 7.33 -1.16 -12.39
C ALA A 433 8.16 -0.16 -11.58
N PRO A 434 9.48 -0.06 -11.79
CA PRO A 434 10.36 0.81 -11.00
C PRO A 434 9.92 2.27 -10.95
N GLY A 435 9.61 2.90 -12.10
CA GLY A 435 9.19 4.30 -12.16
C GLY A 435 7.96 4.61 -11.29
N PRO A 436 6.81 3.94 -11.51
CA PRO A 436 5.62 4.08 -10.64
C PRO A 436 5.88 3.86 -9.16
N ARG A 437 6.72 2.90 -8.78
CA ARG A 437 7.09 2.66 -7.38
C ARG A 437 7.86 3.84 -6.79
N MET A 438 8.81 4.40 -7.54
CA MET A 438 9.59 5.57 -7.11
C MET A 438 8.71 6.80 -6.92
N VAL A 439 7.75 7.05 -7.82
CA VAL A 439 6.77 8.15 -7.67
C VAL A 439 5.96 7.99 -6.39
N ARG A 440 5.42 6.81 -6.12
CA ARG A 440 4.66 6.56 -4.89
C ARG A 440 5.51 6.71 -3.63
N GLN A 441 6.77 6.25 -3.68
CA GLN A 441 7.68 6.43 -2.55
C GLN A 441 8.01 7.90 -2.30
N GLU A 442 8.24 8.67 -3.36
CA GLU A 442 8.52 10.10 -3.23
C GLU A 442 7.34 10.87 -2.61
N LEU A 443 6.10 10.54 -3.01
CA LEU A 443 4.93 11.15 -2.37
C LEU A 443 4.77 10.77 -0.90
N LYS A 444 5.15 9.55 -0.52
CA LYS A 444 5.20 9.17 0.91
C LYS A 444 6.24 9.96 1.70
N ASN A 445 7.37 10.33 1.06
CA ASN A 445 8.40 11.14 1.69
C ASN A 445 7.94 12.59 1.92
N ILE A 446 7.02 13.09 1.07
CA ILE A 446 6.44 14.44 1.20
C ILE A 446 5.43 14.51 2.37
N ILE A 447 4.71 13.42 2.65
CA ILE A 447 3.70 13.32 3.72
C ILE A 447 4.38 13.05 5.07
#